data_b997f77baaa8efb020fc9ab221094ad5
#
_entry.id   b997f77baaa8efb020fc9ab221094ad5
#
_cell.length_a   1.000
_cell.length_b   1.000
_cell.length_c   1.000
_cell.angle_alpha   90.00
_cell.angle_beta   90.00
_cell.angle_gamma   90.00
#
_symmetry.space_group_name_H-M   'P 1'
#
loop_
_entity.id
_entity.type
_entity.pdbx_description
1 polymer ?
#
loop_
_entity_poly.entity_id
_entity_poly.type
_entity_poly.pdbx_seq_one_letter_code
_entity_poly.pdbx_strand_id
1 'polypeptide(L)'
;MERPNNRKLMKLKSILFFLAALAVTSCGTARYYGGASAGSIGTMAAFRPCSYISYIDRSGKQQYDDSLSAVSAQLVAMASEDAALPVSEWLPLDEAGQQEVVSFMDALAGASPKLVGVMPVPSVLDSLLEEAGYRYGLILFADGMVRDTRNLVREAVKEAAIGVALAVLTGAVVVSVPDRCVSALRAVILDAEQNRIVYDHAVVREDEDPLDLQDTRRLVRKVMKDFVGRGLP
;
A
#
# COMPACT_ATOMS: atom_id res chain seq x y z
N MET A 1 40.50 -9.65 6.55
CA MET A 1 39.48 -9.12 7.47
C MET A 1 38.54 -8.21 6.64
N GLU A 2 37.51 -8.82 6.02
CA GLU A 2 36.60 -8.11 5.11
C GLU A 2 35.52 -7.36 5.89
N ARG A 3 35.35 -6.07 5.57
CA ARG A 3 34.29 -5.25 6.17
C ARG A 3 32.94 -5.64 5.58
N PRO A 4 31.92 -5.95 6.37
CA PRO A 4 30.61 -6.31 5.88
C PRO A 4 30.01 -5.14 5.08
N ASN A 5 29.45 -5.48 3.92
CA ASN A 5 28.90 -4.54 2.93
C ASN A 5 27.67 -3.81 3.50
N ASN A 6 27.86 -2.61 4.02
CA ASN A 6 26.87 -1.77 4.70
C ASN A 6 25.62 -1.45 3.82
N ARG A 7 25.74 -1.53 2.47
CA ARG A 7 24.61 -1.26 1.56
C ARG A 7 23.54 -2.37 1.59
N LYS A 8 23.94 -3.65 1.77
CA LYS A 8 22.98 -4.76 1.90
C LYS A 8 22.22 -4.70 3.23
N LEU A 9 22.90 -4.28 4.30
CA LEU A 9 22.30 -4.17 5.63
C LEU A 9 21.30 -3.01 5.72
N MET A 10 21.54 -1.91 5.01
CA MET A 10 20.61 -0.76 4.95
C MET A 10 19.34 -1.11 4.19
N LYS A 11 19.43 -1.81 3.05
CA LYS A 11 18.25 -2.26 2.28
C LYS A 11 17.39 -3.25 3.08
N LEU A 12 18.02 -4.17 3.81
CA LEU A 12 17.30 -5.15 4.63
C LEU A 12 16.58 -4.47 5.83
N LYS A 13 17.17 -3.45 6.43
CA LYS A 13 16.56 -2.67 7.52
C LYS A 13 15.38 -1.84 7.04
N SER A 14 15.44 -1.25 5.84
CA SER A 14 14.30 -0.50 5.27
C SER A 14 13.10 -1.41 5.00
N ILE A 15 13.31 -2.59 4.43
CA ILE A 15 12.22 -3.54 4.12
C ILE A 15 11.56 -4.05 5.42
N LEU A 16 12.35 -4.34 6.46
CA LEU A 16 11.82 -4.79 7.75
C LEU A 16 11.06 -3.67 8.48
N PHE A 17 11.46 -2.41 8.29
CA PHE A 17 10.78 -1.25 8.88
C PHE A 17 9.44 -0.97 8.20
N PHE A 18 9.31 -1.25 6.89
CA PHE A 18 8.07 -1.09 6.13
C PHE A 18 7.00 -2.07 6.61
N LEU A 19 7.33 -3.34 6.74
CA LEU A 19 6.43 -4.37 7.30
C LEU A 19 6.03 -4.09 8.76
N ALA A 20 6.95 -3.60 9.58
CA ALA A 20 6.67 -3.25 10.99
C ALA A 20 5.78 -2.00 11.11
N ALA A 21 5.94 -1.00 10.22
CA ALA A 21 5.12 0.20 10.22
C ALA A 21 3.67 -0.08 9.76
N LEU A 22 3.46 -1.04 8.85
CA LEU A 22 2.13 -1.48 8.42
C LEU A 22 1.40 -2.28 9.51
N ALA A 23 2.10 -3.09 10.29
CA ALA A 23 1.49 -3.89 11.37
C ALA A 23 0.87 -3.05 12.50
N VAL A 24 1.34 -1.82 12.72
CA VAL A 24 0.80 -0.93 13.78
C VAL A 24 -0.46 -0.19 13.32
N THR A 25 -0.81 -0.21 12.02
CA THR A 25 -1.96 0.53 11.46
C THR A 25 -3.12 -0.36 11.02
N SER A 26 -3.21 -1.59 11.49
CA SER A 26 -4.17 -2.63 11.06
C SER A 26 -5.67 -2.26 11.19
N CYS A 27 -5.99 -1.04 11.60
CA CYS A 27 -7.34 -0.47 11.53
C CYS A 27 -7.27 1.01 11.20
N GLY A 28 -6.72 1.35 10.01
CA GLY A 28 -6.61 2.73 9.54
C GLY A 28 -7.99 3.37 9.45
N THR A 29 -8.24 4.39 10.27
CA THR A 29 -9.40 5.27 10.10
C THR A 29 -9.04 6.27 9.00
N ALA A 30 -9.97 6.50 8.07
CA ALA A 30 -9.84 7.58 7.09
C ALA A 30 -9.58 8.91 7.79
N ARG A 31 -8.58 9.64 7.35
CA ARG A 31 -8.18 10.92 7.93
C ARG A 31 -8.34 12.02 6.90
N TYR A 32 -8.97 13.09 7.32
CA TYR A 32 -9.10 14.32 6.55
C TYR A 32 -8.23 15.40 7.18
N TYR A 33 -7.60 16.21 6.35
CA TYR A 33 -6.69 17.27 6.78
C TYR A 33 -7.17 18.64 6.27
N GLY A 34 -6.75 19.69 6.97
CA GLY A 34 -6.99 21.08 6.54
C GLY A 34 -8.45 21.48 6.44
N GLY A 35 -9.34 20.83 7.21
CA GLY A 35 -10.78 21.12 7.14
C GLY A 35 -11.48 20.47 5.94
N ALA A 36 -10.79 19.63 5.17
CA ALA A 36 -11.40 18.89 4.07
C ALA A 36 -12.40 17.86 4.60
N SER A 37 -13.34 17.49 3.75
CA SER A 37 -14.30 16.39 3.96
C SER A 37 -14.61 15.74 2.62
N ALA A 38 -15.17 14.55 2.62
CA ALA A 38 -15.58 13.91 1.37
C ALA A 38 -16.57 14.76 0.55
N GLY A 39 -17.37 15.59 1.21
CA GLY A 39 -18.30 16.51 0.54
C GLY A 39 -17.64 17.74 -0.08
N SER A 40 -16.50 18.17 0.45
CA SER A 40 -15.74 19.32 -0.08
C SER A 40 -14.74 18.92 -1.17
N ILE A 41 -14.36 17.63 -1.25
CA ILE A 41 -13.54 17.09 -2.32
C ILE A 41 -14.48 16.67 -3.43
N GLY A 42 -14.48 17.44 -4.51
CA GLY A 42 -15.31 17.18 -5.68
C GLY A 42 -14.68 16.15 -6.63
N THR A 43 -14.86 16.40 -7.91
CA THR A 43 -14.20 15.63 -8.98
C THR A 43 -12.69 15.79 -8.91
N MET A 44 -11.97 14.69 -9.16
CA MET A 44 -10.52 14.63 -9.07
C MET A 44 -9.92 13.94 -10.30
N ALA A 45 -8.68 14.22 -10.62
CA ALA A 45 -7.87 13.34 -11.44
C ALA A 45 -7.31 12.21 -10.56
N ALA A 46 -7.03 11.06 -11.16
CA ALA A 46 -6.29 9.99 -10.49
C ALA A 46 -5.01 9.70 -11.25
N PHE A 47 -3.93 9.50 -10.54
CA PHE A 47 -2.71 8.96 -11.12
C PHE A 47 -2.87 7.46 -11.35
N ARG A 48 -2.27 6.93 -12.42
CA ARG A 48 -2.26 5.49 -12.63
C ARG A 48 -1.72 4.80 -11.39
N PRO A 49 -2.41 3.74 -10.89
CA PRO A 49 -2.02 3.07 -9.67
C PRO A 49 -0.60 2.54 -9.73
N CYS A 50 0.12 2.69 -8.64
CA CYS A 50 1.43 2.08 -8.43
C CYS A 50 1.29 0.90 -7.47
N SER A 51 2.11 -0.12 -7.67
CA SER A 51 2.08 -1.30 -6.81
C SER A 51 3.48 -1.81 -6.51
N TYR A 52 3.65 -2.38 -5.31
CA TYR A 52 4.88 -3.00 -4.85
C TYR A 52 4.59 -4.39 -4.29
N ILE A 53 4.69 -5.42 -5.13
CA ILE A 53 4.39 -6.78 -4.74
C ILE A 53 5.67 -7.59 -4.60
N SER A 54 5.82 -8.24 -3.45
CA SER A 54 6.91 -9.15 -3.15
C SER A 54 6.45 -10.60 -3.27
N TYR A 55 7.33 -11.44 -3.81
CA TYR A 55 7.15 -12.88 -3.82
C TYR A 55 8.08 -13.54 -2.80
N ILE A 56 7.53 -14.44 -1.99
CA ILE A 56 8.30 -15.28 -1.06
C ILE A 56 8.43 -16.68 -1.66
N ASP A 57 9.64 -17.05 -2.05
CA ASP A 57 9.94 -18.32 -2.67
C ASP A 57 9.91 -19.50 -1.69
N ARG A 58 10.12 -20.71 -2.19
CA ARG A 58 10.18 -21.97 -1.40
C ARG A 58 11.27 -21.97 -0.34
N SER A 59 12.29 -21.14 -0.48
CA SER A 59 13.38 -21.03 0.50
C SER A 59 13.07 -20.03 1.61
N GLY A 60 11.95 -19.29 1.50
CA GLY A 60 11.57 -18.19 2.39
C GLY A 60 12.24 -16.87 2.04
N LYS A 61 12.87 -16.78 0.87
CA LYS A 61 13.48 -15.53 0.41
C LYS A 61 12.41 -14.65 -0.21
N GLN A 62 12.25 -13.46 0.34
CA GLN A 62 11.41 -12.40 -0.21
C GLN A 62 12.17 -11.60 -1.26
N GLN A 63 11.54 -11.36 -2.39
CA GLN A 63 12.06 -10.50 -3.45
C GLN A 63 10.92 -9.75 -4.12
N TYR A 64 11.20 -8.54 -4.56
CA TYR A 64 10.28 -7.74 -5.36
C TYR A 64 10.08 -8.38 -6.74
N ASP A 65 8.85 -8.32 -7.27
CA ASP A 65 8.50 -8.83 -8.58
C ASP A 65 7.74 -7.78 -9.40
N ASP A 66 8.39 -7.29 -10.46
CA ASP A 66 7.85 -6.26 -11.36
C ASP A 66 6.56 -6.72 -12.06
N SER A 67 6.51 -8.00 -12.46
CA SER A 67 5.37 -8.54 -13.20
C SER A 67 4.13 -8.63 -12.31
N LEU A 68 4.29 -9.11 -11.06
CA LEU A 68 3.21 -9.18 -10.08
C LEU A 68 2.75 -7.77 -9.69
N SER A 69 3.68 -6.82 -9.56
CA SER A 69 3.37 -5.43 -9.27
C SER A 69 2.55 -4.79 -10.41
N ALA A 70 2.92 -5.03 -11.66
CA ALA A 70 2.15 -4.55 -12.82
C ALA A 70 0.73 -5.13 -12.86
N VAL A 71 0.56 -6.43 -12.59
CA VAL A 71 -0.77 -7.07 -12.50
C VAL A 71 -1.59 -6.45 -11.37
N SER A 72 -1.02 -6.32 -10.18
CA SER A 72 -1.72 -5.70 -9.03
C SER A 72 -2.16 -4.26 -9.33
N ALA A 73 -1.30 -3.43 -9.92
CA ALA A 73 -1.65 -2.07 -10.33
C ALA A 73 -2.83 -2.03 -11.31
N GLN A 74 -2.86 -2.96 -12.28
CA GLN A 74 -3.98 -3.09 -13.21
C GLN A 74 -5.28 -3.49 -12.50
N LEU A 75 -5.21 -4.41 -11.53
CA LEU A 75 -6.38 -4.82 -10.75
C LEU A 75 -6.92 -3.67 -9.89
N VAL A 76 -6.05 -2.83 -9.33
CA VAL A 76 -6.47 -1.62 -8.61
C VAL A 76 -7.19 -0.64 -9.53
N ALA A 77 -6.69 -0.42 -10.75
CA ALA A 77 -7.36 0.43 -11.74
C ALA A 77 -8.77 -0.09 -12.05
N MET A 78 -8.90 -1.38 -12.39
CA MET A 78 -10.19 -2.02 -12.67
C MET A 78 -11.16 -1.94 -11.48
N ALA A 79 -10.67 -2.21 -10.27
CA ALA A 79 -11.47 -2.14 -9.06
C ALA A 79 -11.94 -0.71 -8.75
N SER A 80 -11.17 0.30 -9.13
CA SER A 80 -11.50 1.71 -8.95
C SER A 80 -12.59 2.17 -9.91
N GLU A 81 -12.57 1.71 -11.15
CA GLU A 81 -13.64 1.93 -12.12
C GLU A 81 -14.95 1.29 -11.64
N ASP A 82 -14.89 0.04 -11.17
CA ASP A 82 -16.05 -0.69 -10.62
C ASP A 82 -16.62 -0.02 -9.34
N ALA A 83 -15.82 0.71 -8.59
CA ALA A 83 -16.27 1.42 -7.40
C ALA A 83 -16.97 2.75 -7.71
N ALA A 84 -17.01 3.18 -8.97
CA ALA A 84 -17.56 4.46 -9.42
C ALA A 84 -17.07 5.63 -8.55
N LEU A 85 -15.75 5.76 -8.44
CA LEU A 85 -15.11 6.88 -7.75
C LEU A 85 -15.29 8.18 -8.55
N PRO A 86 -15.30 9.37 -7.93
CA PRO A 86 -15.45 10.65 -8.62
C PRO A 86 -14.14 11.06 -9.33
N VAL A 87 -13.63 10.16 -10.16
CA VAL A 87 -12.42 10.33 -10.97
C VAL A 87 -12.85 10.69 -12.39
N SER A 88 -12.40 11.85 -12.88
CA SER A 88 -12.68 12.30 -14.25
C SER A 88 -11.68 11.81 -15.26
N GLU A 89 -10.43 11.65 -14.83
CA GLU A 89 -9.32 11.32 -15.73
C GLU A 89 -8.24 10.54 -14.99
N TRP A 90 -7.59 9.62 -15.72
CA TRP A 90 -6.41 8.90 -15.26
C TRP A 90 -5.15 9.52 -15.87
N LEU A 91 -4.35 10.19 -15.05
CA LEU A 91 -3.09 10.80 -15.47
C LEU A 91 -2.00 9.73 -15.55
N PRO A 92 -1.29 9.68 -16.68
CA PRO A 92 -0.17 8.76 -16.83
C PRO A 92 1.00 9.19 -15.96
N LEU A 93 1.71 8.21 -15.40
CA LEU A 93 2.98 8.42 -14.72
C LEU A 93 4.08 7.76 -15.55
N ASP A 94 5.11 8.52 -15.88
CA ASP A 94 6.34 7.99 -16.39
C ASP A 94 7.18 7.33 -15.27
N GLU A 95 8.34 6.80 -15.60
CA GLU A 95 9.21 6.12 -14.64
C GLU A 95 9.65 7.07 -13.51
N ALA A 96 9.92 8.33 -13.81
CA ALA A 96 10.29 9.33 -12.80
C ALA A 96 9.13 9.64 -11.86
N GLY A 97 7.91 9.82 -12.37
CA GLY A 97 6.71 10.02 -11.57
C GLY A 97 6.36 8.82 -10.69
N GLN A 98 6.53 7.59 -11.21
CA GLN A 98 6.34 6.37 -10.41
C GLN A 98 7.34 6.29 -9.26
N GLN A 99 8.62 6.61 -9.52
CA GLN A 99 9.66 6.63 -8.48
C GLN A 99 9.38 7.70 -7.42
N GLU A 100 8.85 8.85 -7.82
CA GLU A 100 8.45 9.90 -6.88
C GLU A 100 7.27 9.47 -6.01
N VAL A 101 6.26 8.80 -6.58
CA VAL A 101 5.16 8.20 -5.81
C VAL A 101 5.68 7.20 -4.78
N VAL A 102 6.57 6.28 -5.16
CA VAL A 102 7.16 5.31 -4.23
C VAL A 102 7.88 6.02 -3.09
N SER A 103 8.74 7.00 -3.41
CA SER A 103 9.50 7.77 -2.42
C SER A 103 8.57 8.55 -1.47
N PHE A 104 7.50 9.11 -2.00
CA PHE A 104 6.48 9.81 -1.23
C PHE A 104 5.71 8.86 -0.29
N MET A 105 5.34 7.68 -0.77
CA MET A 105 4.68 6.67 0.06
C MET A 105 5.59 6.17 1.20
N ASP A 106 6.89 6.01 0.95
CA ASP A 106 7.88 5.69 1.98
C ASP A 106 7.96 6.79 3.05
N ALA A 107 8.00 8.04 2.63
CA ALA A 107 7.98 9.18 3.56
C ALA A 107 6.69 9.23 4.39
N LEU A 108 5.53 8.96 3.76
CA LEU A 108 4.24 8.91 4.44
C LEU A 108 4.16 7.76 5.46
N ALA A 109 4.75 6.61 5.16
CA ALA A 109 4.75 5.46 6.06
C ALA A 109 5.52 5.75 7.36
N GLY A 110 6.58 6.57 7.29
CA GLY A 110 7.36 6.99 8.44
C GLY A 110 6.83 8.24 9.17
N ALA A 111 5.85 8.94 8.61
CA ALA A 111 5.37 10.20 9.14
C ALA A 111 4.37 10.00 10.29
N SER A 112 4.47 10.87 11.31
CA SER A 112 3.40 10.94 12.30
C SER A 112 2.12 11.52 11.68
N PRO A 113 0.93 11.14 12.16
CA PRO A 113 -0.34 11.63 11.61
C PRO A 113 -0.48 13.16 11.58
N LYS A 114 0.19 13.87 12.49
CA LYS A 114 0.18 15.33 12.53
C LYS A 114 0.98 15.97 11.40
N LEU A 115 2.01 15.27 10.91
CA LEU A 115 2.87 15.76 9.84
C LEU A 115 2.28 15.45 8.45
N VAL A 116 1.51 14.40 8.29
CA VAL A 116 0.93 13.99 6.99
C VAL A 116 0.17 15.14 6.33
N GLY A 117 -0.73 15.82 7.06
CA GLY A 117 -1.55 16.90 6.51
C GLY A 117 -0.80 18.19 6.14
N VAL A 118 0.49 18.29 6.47
CA VAL A 118 1.36 19.42 6.13
C VAL A 118 2.51 19.03 5.20
N MET A 119 2.53 17.77 4.76
CA MET A 119 3.51 17.33 3.75
C MET A 119 3.18 17.97 2.40
N PRO A 120 4.19 18.52 1.71
CA PRO A 120 3.98 19.11 0.39
C PRO A 120 3.65 18.04 -0.64
N VAL A 121 2.91 18.43 -1.65
CA VAL A 121 2.66 17.59 -2.84
C VAL A 121 4.00 17.38 -3.57
N PRO A 122 4.32 16.16 -4.02
CA PRO A 122 5.49 15.92 -4.86
C PRO A 122 5.44 16.76 -6.15
N SER A 123 6.57 17.36 -6.52
CA SER A 123 6.61 18.38 -7.57
C SER A 123 6.16 17.88 -8.95
N VAL A 124 6.48 16.64 -9.30
CA VAL A 124 6.04 16.04 -10.59
C VAL A 124 4.52 15.83 -10.56
N LEU A 125 3.96 15.38 -9.45
CA LEU A 125 2.50 15.17 -9.33
C LEU A 125 1.73 16.49 -9.33
N ASP A 126 2.29 17.51 -8.69
CA ASP A 126 1.74 18.86 -8.68
C ASP A 126 1.67 19.45 -10.09
N SER A 127 2.80 19.39 -10.82
CA SER A 127 2.86 19.84 -12.22
C SER A 127 1.87 19.10 -13.12
N LEU A 128 1.72 17.79 -12.98
CA LEU A 128 0.73 17.02 -13.75
C LEU A 128 -0.71 17.44 -13.48
N LEU A 129 -1.03 17.76 -12.20
CA LEU A 129 -2.35 18.25 -11.84
C LEU A 129 -2.62 19.65 -12.38
N GLU A 130 -1.62 20.55 -12.31
CA GLU A 130 -1.71 21.89 -12.85
C GLU A 130 -1.90 21.86 -14.38
N GLU A 131 -1.10 21.07 -15.12
CA GLU A 131 -1.20 20.91 -16.56
C GLU A 131 -2.57 20.36 -17.00
N ALA A 132 -3.12 19.42 -16.23
CA ALA A 132 -4.43 18.83 -16.48
C ALA A 132 -5.61 19.71 -15.97
N GLY A 133 -5.34 20.76 -15.22
CA GLY A 133 -6.34 21.68 -14.68
C GLY A 133 -7.16 21.11 -13.51
N TYR A 134 -6.61 20.17 -12.77
CA TYR A 134 -7.27 19.56 -11.61
C TYR A 134 -6.69 20.05 -10.30
N ARG A 135 -7.57 20.46 -9.39
CA ARG A 135 -7.20 20.81 -8.02
C ARG A 135 -6.85 19.57 -7.20
N TYR A 136 -7.64 18.50 -7.32
CA TYR A 136 -7.47 17.30 -6.52
C TYR A 136 -6.88 16.15 -7.34
N GLY A 137 -5.88 15.47 -6.75
CA GLY A 137 -5.24 14.30 -7.33
C GLY A 137 -5.31 13.09 -6.40
N LEU A 138 -5.80 11.96 -6.90
CA LEU A 138 -5.87 10.69 -6.16
C LEU A 138 -4.66 9.81 -6.49
N ILE A 139 -3.95 9.38 -5.48
CA ILE A 139 -2.95 8.32 -5.55
C ILE A 139 -3.53 7.06 -4.91
N LEU A 140 -3.49 5.95 -5.64
CA LEU A 140 -3.75 4.62 -5.12
C LEU A 140 -2.44 3.82 -5.18
N PHE A 141 -1.96 3.41 -4.01
CA PHE A 141 -0.73 2.66 -3.87
C PHE A 141 -1.02 1.31 -3.22
N ALA A 142 -0.77 0.23 -3.96
CA ALA A 142 -0.91 -1.12 -3.46
C ALA A 142 0.45 -1.67 -3.01
N ASP A 143 0.47 -2.34 -1.88
CA ASP A 143 1.62 -3.08 -1.37
C ASP A 143 1.16 -4.47 -0.95
N GLY A 144 2.04 -5.45 -1.04
CA GLY A 144 1.66 -6.78 -0.63
C GLY A 144 2.75 -7.83 -0.82
N MET A 145 2.40 -9.02 -0.38
CA MET A 145 3.22 -10.19 -0.61
C MET A 145 2.39 -11.40 -1.00
N VAL A 146 2.96 -12.25 -1.84
CA VAL A 146 2.44 -13.58 -2.18
C VAL A 146 3.51 -14.61 -1.84
N ARG A 147 3.11 -15.71 -1.24
CA ARG A 147 4.01 -16.78 -0.81
C ARG A 147 3.76 -18.06 -1.61
N ASP A 148 4.83 -18.76 -2.01
CA ASP A 148 4.71 -20.11 -2.55
C ASP A 148 4.06 -21.05 -1.52
N THR A 149 2.99 -21.74 -1.91
CA THR A 149 2.22 -22.61 -1.01
C THR A 149 3.04 -23.73 -0.39
N ARG A 150 4.10 -24.18 -1.09
CA ARG A 150 5.02 -25.20 -0.56
C ARG A 150 5.93 -24.65 0.53
N ASN A 151 6.27 -23.35 0.46
CA ASN A 151 6.99 -22.68 1.54
C ASN A 151 6.11 -22.55 2.78
N LEU A 152 4.83 -22.16 2.61
CA LEU A 152 3.87 -22.04 3.70
C LEU A 152 3.78 -23.31 4.54
N VAL A 153 3.61 -24.48 3.88
CA VAL A 153 3.55 -25.79 4.57
C VAL A 153 4.84 -26.07 5.34
N ARG A 154 5.99 -25.80 4.73
CA ARG A 154 7.29 -26.05 5.36
C ARG A 154 7.53 -25.14 6.57
N GLU A 155 7.14 -23.88 6.50
CA GLU A 155 7.27 -22.95 7.63
C GLU A 155 6.30 -23.28 8.75
N ALA A 156 5.05 -23.59 8.43
CA ALA A 156 4.08 -24.04 9.42
C ALA A 156 4.56 -25.29 10.21
N VAL A 157 5.20 -26.24 9.51
CA VAL A 157 5.80 -27.43 10.17
C VAL A 157 6.97 -27.04 11.06
N LYS A 158 7.82 -26.08 10.65
CA LYS A 158 8.93 -25.61 11.49
C LYS A 158 8.43 -24.89 12.73
N GLU A 159 7.44 -24.01 12.60
CA GLU A 159 6.87 -23.26 13.72
C GLU A 159 6.10 -24.18 14.67
N ALA A 160 5.39 -25.16 14.14
CA ALA A 160 4.77 -26.20 14.98
C ALA A 160 5.81 -26.98 15.81
N ALA A 161 6.97 -27.32 15.20
CA ALA A 161 8.04 -27.98 15.93
C ALA A 161 8.65 -27.11 17.03
N ILE A 162 8.81 -25.79 16.77
CA ILE A 162 9.25 -24.80 17.76
C ILE A 162 8.18 -24.62 18.86
N GLY A 163 6.90 -24.52 18.47
CA GLY A 163 5.77 -24.40 19.38
C GLY A 163 5.66 -25.58 20.36
N VAL A 164 5.88 -26.81 19.88
CA VAL A 164 5.93 -28.01 20.74
C VAL A 164 7.10 -27.96 21.72
N ALA A 165 8.28 -27.53 21.26
CA ALA A 165 9.44 -27.37 22.16
C ALA A 165 9.18 -26.30 23.23
N LEU A 166 8.53 -25.21 22.89
CA LEU A 166 8.14 -24.16 23.83
C LEU A 166 7.05 -24.61 24.81
N ALA A 167 6.09 -25.43 24.33
CA ALA A 167 5.03 -25.97 25.15
C ALA A 167 5.55 -26.85 26.28
N VAL A 168 6.59 -27.61 26.05
CA VAL A 168 7.28 -28.42 27.07
C VAL A 168 7.90 -27.53 28.14
N LEU A 169 8.33 -26.31 27.80
CA LEU A 169 8.98 -25.40 28.74
C LEU A 169 8.00 -24.46 29.45
N THR A 170 6.91 -24.06 28.80
CA THR A 170 6.01 -22.99 29.26
C THR A 170 4.57 -23.44 29.51
N GLY A 171 4.20 -24.66 29.10
CA GLY A 171 2.83 -25.16 29.16
C GLY A 171 1.85 -24.53 28.15
N ALA A 172 2.33 -23.70 27.23
CA ALA A 172 1.51 -23.04 26.20
C ALA A 172 1.98 -23.42 24.81
N VAL A 173 1.09 -23.96 23.97
CA VAL A 173 1.35 -24.22 22.56
C VAL A 173 0.94 -23.00 21.76
N VAL A 174 1.91 -22.29 21.20
CA VAL A 174 1.68 -21.23 20.24
C VAL A 174 2.16 -21.72 18.87
N VAL A 175 1.23 -21.95 17.97
CA VAL A 175 1.52 -22.27 16.57
C VAL A 175 1.05 -21.07 15.75
N SER A 176 1.99 -20.36 15.15
CA SER A 176 1.70 -19.32 14.17
C SER A 176 1.76 -19.94 12.79
N VAL A 177 0.70 -19.80 12.01
CA VAL A 177 0.71 -20.18 10.60
C VAL A 177 1.02 -18.92 9.82
N PRO A 178 2.11 -18.88 9.04
CA PRO A 178 2.45 -17.71 8.24
C PRO A 178 1.36 -17.44 7.20
N ASP A 179 1.01 -16.16 6.99
CA ASP A 179 0.04 -15.77 5.97
C ASP A 179 0.49 -16.20 4.57
N ARG A 180 -0.44 -16.71 3.79
CA ARG A 180 -0.23 -17.06 2.38
C ARG A 180 0.03 -15.82 1.55
N CYS A 181 -0.68 -14.77 1.82
CA CYS A 181 -0.60 -13.47 1.15
C CYS A 181 -1.00 -12.37 2.12
N VAL A 182 -0.55 -11.17 1.84
CA VAL A 182 -0.95 -9.94 2.52
C VAL A 182 -1.19 -8.90 1.45
N SER A 183 -2.30 -8.19 1.55
CA SER A 183 -2.60 -7.05 0.70
C SER A 183 -2.73 -5.79 1.53
N ALA A 184 -2.15 -4.72 1.06
CA ALA A 184 -2.33 -3.37 1.59
C ALA A 184 -2.69 -2.42 0.45
N LEU A 185 -3.60 -1.50 0.71
CA LEU A 185 -3.93 -0.42 -0.20
C LEU A 185 -3.98 0.89 0.58
N ARG A 186 -3.31 1.90 0.06
CA ARG A 186 -3.35 3.26 0.57
C ARG A 186 -3.92 4.19 -0.48
N ALA A 187 -4.87 5.04 -0.08
CA ALA A 187 -5.39 6.12 -0.88
C ALA A 187 -4.97 7.45 -0.26
N VAL A 188 -4.41 8.32 -1.09
CA VAL A 188 -4.03 9.69 -0.71
C VAL A 188 -4.65 10.64 -1.70
N ILE A 189 -5.34 11.70 -1.21
CA ILE A 189 -5.81 12.77 -2.05
C ILE A 189 -4.99 14.02 -1.76
N LEU A 190 -4.43 14.58 -2.83
CA LEU A 190 -3.64 15.79 -2.87
C LEU A 190 -4.52 16.98 -3.23
N ASP A 191 -4.24 18.15 -2.66
CA ASP A 191 -4.79 19.44 -3.05
C ASP A 191 -3.66 20.30 -3.63
N ALA A 192 -3.58 20.42 -4.95
CA ALA A 192 -2.55 21.17 -5.66
C ALA A 192 -2.62 22.68 -5.32
N GLU A 193 -3.82 23.28 -5.20
CA GLU A 193 -3.95 24.67 -4.83
C GLU A 193 -3.37 25.00 -3.44
N GLN A 194 -3.45 24.05 -2.51
CA GLN A 194 -2.98 24.25 -1.14
C GLN A 194 -1.65 23.55 -0.87
N ASN A 195 -1.09 22.88 -1.87
CA ASN A 195 0.16 22.14 -1.81
C ASN A 195 0.26 21.21 -0.57
N ARG A 196 -0.74 20.35 -0.39
CA ARG A 196 -0.82 19.47 0.79
C ARG A 196 -1.68 18.22 0.55
N ILE A 197 -1.59 17.29 1.50
CA ILE A 197 -2.49 16.14 1.58
C ILE A 197 -3.79 16.57 2.25
N VAL A 198 -4.94 16.19 1.68
CA VAL A 198 -6.28 16.44 2.25
C VAL A 198 -7.00 15.17 2.69
N TYR A 199 -6.57 14.02 2.23
CA TYR A 199 -7.09 12.71 2.63
C TYR A 199 -5.97 11.66 2.64
N ASP A 200 -5.99 10.79 3.64
CA ASP A 200 -5.10 9.63 3.78
C ASP A 200 -5.83 8.48 4.47
N HIS A 201 -5.86 7.34 3.82
CA HIS A 201 -6.41 6.13 4.38
C HIS A 201 -5.63 4.92 3.88
N ALA A 202 -5.20 4.07 4.80
CA ALA A 202 -4.54 2.81 4.50
C ALA A 202 -5.31 1.65 5.11
N VAL A 203 -5.38 0.55 4.38
CA VAL A 203 -6.01 -0.70 4.82
C VAL A 203 -5.04 -1.84 4.54
N VAL A 204 -4.83 -2.70 5.52
CA VAL A 204 -4.04 -3.93 5.41
C VAL A 204 -4.96 -5.12 5.64
N ARG A 205 -4.78 -6.19 4.91
CA ARG A 205 -5.51 -7.45 5.00
C ARG A 205 -4.55 -8.63 4.91
N GLU A 206 -4.60 -9.46 5.92
CA GLU A 206 -3.98 -10.78 5.95
C GLU A 206 -4.87 -11.76 5.20
N ASP A 207 -4.28 -12.74 4.53
CA ASP A 207 -4.96 -13.76 3.72
C ASP A 207 -5.83 -13.23 2.54
N GLU A 208 -5.77 -11.94 2.21
CA GLU A 208 -6.32 -11.40 0.96
C GLU A 208 -5.20 -11.32 -0.10
N ASP A 209 -5.49 -11.86 -1.30
CA ASP A 209 -4.51 -11.97 -2.39
C ASP A 209 -4.42 -10.65 -3.18
N PRO A 210 -3.25 -9.98 -3.24
CA PRO A 210 -3.09 -8.75 -4.01
C PRO A 210 -3.22 -8.96 -5.53
N LEU A 211 -3.32 -10.21 -5.99
CA LEU A 211 -3.51 -10.61 -7.37
C LEU A 211 -4.93 -11.14 -7.65
N ASP A 212 -5.84 -11.05 -6.67
CA ASP A 212 -7.26 -11.39 -6.85
C ASP A 212 -8.11 -10.12 -6.99
N LEU A 213 -8.92 -10.06 -8.06
CA LEU A 213 -9.75 -8.88 -8.35
C LEU A 213 -10.83 -8.64 -7.28
N GLN A 214 -11.40 -9.70 -6.69
CA GLN A 214 -12.47 -9.53 -5.69
C GLN A 214 -11.90 -8.99 -4.37
N ASP A 215 -10.72 -9.46 -3.97
CA ASP A 215 -10.01 -8.97 -2.81
C ASP A 215 -9.63 -7.49 -3.02
N THR A 216 -9.08 -7.17 -4.20
CA THR A 216 -8.75 -5.79 -4.59
C THR A 216 -9.98 -4.88 -4.60
N ARG A 217 -11.14 -5.34 -5.11
CA ARG A 217 -12.42 -4.60 -5.05
C ARG A 217 -12.85 -4.29 -3.62
N ARG A 218 -12.69 -5.25 -2.70
CA ARG A 218 -13.00 -5.03 -1.28
C ARG A 218 -12.08 -3.99 -0.66
N LEU A 219 -10.79 -4.03 -0.96
CA LEU A 219 -9.82 -3.06 -0.49
C LEU A 219 -10.10 -1.65 -1.02
N VAL A 220 -10.33 -1.49 -2.33
CA VAL A 220 -10.66 -0.19 -2.94
C VAL A 220 -11.92 0.40 -2.30
N ARG A 221 -13.00 -0.37 -2.20
CA ARG A 221 -14.24 0.08 -1.57
C ARG A 221 -14.05 0.47 -0.12
N LYS A 222 -13.17 -0.21 0.60
CA LYS A 222 -12.90 0.07 2.00
C LYS A 222 -12.05 1.32 2.18
N VAL A 223 -10.96 1.47 1.42
CA VAL A 223 -10.06 2.61 1.51
C VAL A 223 -10.72 3.90 1.01
N MET A 224 -11.63 3.79 0.02
CA MET A 224 -12.35 4.91 -0.58
C MET A 224 -13.84 4.97 -0.18
N LYS A 225 -14.24 4.37 0.94
CA LYS A 225 -15.66 4.20 1.36
C LYS A 225 -16.50 5.46 1.28
N ASP A 226 -15.90 6.62 1.58
CA ASP A 226 -16.60 7.90 1.62
C ASP A 226 -16.82 8.51 0.21
N PHE A 227 -16.21 7.91 -0.83
CA PHE A 227 -16.24 8.37 -2.22
C PHE A 227 -16.91 7.36 -3.17
N VAL A 228 -17.19 6.13 -2.72
CA VAL A 228 -17.83 5.08 -3.53
C VAL A 228 -19.22 5.50 -3.97
N GLY A 229 -19.57 5.26 -5.24
CA GLY A 229 -20.87 5.62 -5.81
C GLY A 229 -21.07 7.11 -6.05
N ARG A 230 -20.02 7.92 -5.98
CA ARG A 230 -20.05 9.36 -6.31
C ARG A 230 -19.49 9.65 -7.72
N GLY A 231 -19.29 8.59 -8.52
CA GLY A 231 -18.84 8.71 -9.89
C GLY A 231 -19.72 9.68 -10.69
N LEU A 232 -19.12 10.26 -11.72
CA LEU A 232 -19.81 11.14 -12.64
C LEU A 232 -20.95 10.38 -13.34
N PRO A 233 -22.10 11.01 -13.55
CA PRO A 233 -23.23 10.41 -14.29
C PRO A 233 -22.88 10.15 -15.74
#